data_57c126924f6967a15a60ecaefab39c04
#
_entry.id   57c126924f6967a15a60ecaefab39c04
#
_cell.length_a   1.000
_cell.length_b   1.000
_cell.length_c   1.000
_cell.angle_alpha   90.00
_cell.angle_beta   90.00
_cell.angle_gamma   90.00
#
_symmetry.space_group_name_H-M   'P 1'
#
loop_
_entity.id
_entity.type
_entity.pdbx_description
1 polymer ?
#
loop_
_entity_poly.entity_id
_entity_poly.type
_entity_poly.pdbx_seq_one_letter_code
_entity_poly.pdbx_strand_id
1 'polypeptide(L)'
;SLDRVEALTGKKVTFYKGDILDRDILNKIFAEQKIDSCIHFAGLKAVGESVQKPLEYYHNNITGTLLLCDVMRNHGVKNIVFSSSATVYGDPAFVPITEECPKGKITNPYGQTKSMLEQILTDLHVADPEWNVVLLRYFNPIGAHESGRIGEDPQGIPGSYTHLRAHET
;
A
#
# COMPACT_ATOMS: atom_id res chain seq x y z
N SER A 1 -17.53 2.62 5.77
CA SER A 1 -16.39 2.45 6.72
C SER A 1 -16.10 3.72 7.49
N LEU A 2 -16.12 4.91 6.86
CA LEU A 2 -15.79 6.19 7.51
C LEU A 2 -16.66 6.45 8.74
N ASP A 3 -17.98 6.28 8.64
CA ASP A 3 -18.91 6.46 9.77
C ASP A 3 -18.56 5.58 10.99
N ARG A 4 -18.05 4.37 10.73
CA ARG A 4 -17.60 3.46 11.79
C ARG A 4 -16.34 3.97 12.48
N VAL A 5 -15.39 4.52 11.71
CA VAL A 5 -14.18 5.14 12.26
C VAL A 5 -14.54 6.36 13.11
N GLU A 6 -15.39 7.23 12.60
CA GLU A 6 -15.86 8.42 13.33
C GLU A 6 -16.59 8.03 14.61
N ALA A 7 -17.47 7.03 14.54
CA ALA A 7 -18.22 6.54 15.72
C ALA A 7 -17.33 5.90 16.79
N LEU A 8 -16.19 5.30 16.42
CA LEU A 8 -15.26 4.67 17.35
C LEU A 8 -14.25 5.66 17.94
N THR A 9 -13.82 6.64 17.15
CA THR A 9 -12.75 7.57 17.54
C THR A 9 -13.24 8.92 18.04
N GLY A 10 -14.49 9.27 17.74
CA GLY A 10 -15.04 10.61 17.96
C GLY A 10 -14.43 11.70 17.06
N LYS A 11 -13.62 11.31 16.07
CA LYS A 11 -12.91 12.23 15.17
C LYS A 11 -13.44 12.13 13.76
N LYS A 12 -13.65 13.27 13.10
CA LYS A 12 -13.99 13.32 11.68
C LYS A 12 -12.76 13.03 10.82
N VAL A 13 -13.00 12.25 9.76
CA VAL A 13 -12.00 12.01 8.70
C VAL A 13 -12.30 12.97 7.55
N THR A 14 -11.30 13.77 7.14
CA THR A 14 -11.41 14.55 5.90
C THR A 14 -11.22 13.57 4.73
N PHE A 15 -12.28 13.37 3.97
CA PHE A 15 -12.32 12.39 2.89
C PHE A 15 -12.39 13.05 1.52
N TYR A 16 -11.50 12.66 0.63
CA TYR A 16 -11.52 12.99 -0.78
C TYR A 16 -11.75 11.74 -1.60
N LYS A 17 -12.79 11.72 -2.43
CA LYS A 17 -13.00 10.66 -3.40
C LYS A 17 -12.22 10.99 -4.66
N GLY A 18 -11.26 10.14 -5.04
CA GLY A 18 -10.42 10.32 -6.21
C GLY A 18 -9.67 9.05 -6.57
N ASP A 19 -8.95 9.11 -7.67
CA ASP A 19 -8.06 8.06 -8.15
C ASP A 19 -6.60 8.51 -7.98
N ILE A 20 -5.71 7.58 -7.63
CA ILE A 20 -4.28 7.88 -7.50
C ILE A 20 -3.63 8.25 -8.85
N LEU A 21 -4.28 7.91 -9.96
CA LEU A 21 -3.88 8.30 -11.31
C LEU A 21 -4.34 9.72 -11.69
N ASP A 22 -5.19 10.34 -10.87
CA ASP A 22 -5.68 11.71 -11.09
C ASP A 22 -4.76 12.72 -10.40
N ARG A 23 -3.87 13.32 -11.19
CA ARG A 23 -2.92 14.35 -10.74
C ARG A 23 -3.63 15.57 -10.14
N ASP A 24 -4.77 15.96 -10.69
CA ASP A 24 -5.45 17.20 -10.28
C ASP A 24 -6.07 17.03 -8.89
N ILE A 25 -6.69 15.88 -8.63
CA ILE A 25 -7.22 15.59 -7.28
C ILE A 25 -6.09 15.47 -6.26
N LEU A 26 -4.95 14.86 -6.60
CA LEU A 26 -3.80 14.80 -5.70
C LEU A 26 -3.28 16.21 -5.38
N ASN A 27 -3.03 17.05 -6.38
CA ASN A 27 -2.62 18.44 -6.18
C ASN A 27 -3.60 19.21 -5.31
N LYS A 28 -4.90 19.05 -5.57
CA LYS A 28 -5.96 19.68 -4.76
C LYS A 28 -5.86 19.30 -3.28
N ILE A 29 -5.70 17.99 -2.99
CA ILE A 29 -5.58 17.50 -1.61
C ILE A 29 -4.38 18.13 -0.91
N PHE A 30 -3.21 18.13 -1.54
CA PHE A 30 -1.99 18.68 -0.96
C PHE A 30 -2.00 20.21 -0.86
N ALA A 31 -2.79 20.91 -1.69
CA ALA A 31 -2.99 22.35 -1.59
C ALA A 31 -3.98 22.76 -0.49
N GLU A 32 -5.03 21.96 -0.28
CA GLU A 32 -6.09 22.28 0.71
C GLU A 32 -5.75 21.81 2.12
N GLN A 33 -4.90 20.80 2.26
CA GLN A 33 -4.58 20.18 3.55
C GLN A 33 -3.11 20.39 3.91
N LYS A 34 -2.85 20.64 5.21
CA LYS A 34 -1.50 20.59 5.73
C LYS A 34 -1.10 19.13 5.93
N ILE A 35 -0.32 18.60 5.01
CA ILE A 35 0.14 17.21 5.01
C ILE A 35 1.62 17.17 5.39
N ASP A 36 1.97 16.40 6.40
CA ASP A 36 3.35 16.21 6.86
C ASP A 36 3.93 14.87 6.38
N SER A 37 3.06 13.88 6.14
CA SER A 37 3.47 12.54 5.71
C SER A 37 2.34 11.83 4.96
N CYS A 38 2.71 10.81 4.17
CA CYS A 38 1.77 9.98 3.45
C CYS A 38 1.95 8.50 3.82
N ILE A 39 0.86 7.81 4.18
CA ILE A 39 0.82 6.35 4.28
C ILE A 39 0.13 5.84 3.02
N HIS A 40 0.90 5.19 2.16
CA HIS A 40 0.46 4.78 0.84
C HIS A 40 0.03 3.31 0.81
N PHE A 41 -1.29 3.08 0.94
CA PHE A 41 -1.92 1.77 0.80
C PHE A 41 -2.58 1.53 -0.56
N ALA A 42 -2.80 2.58 -1.35
CA ALA A 42 -3.51 2.47 -2.61
C ALA A 42 -2.75 1.56 -3.60
N GLY A 43 -3.48 0.65 -4.23
CA GLY A 43 -2.92 -0.25 -5.23
C GLY A 43 -3.80 -1.48 -5.45
N LEU A 44 -3.73 -2.05 -6.64
CA LEU A 44 -4.29 -3.35 -6.95
C LEU A 44 -3.46 -4.44 -6.28
N LYS A 45 -4.10 -5.40 -5.59
CA LYS A 45 -3.40 -6.36 -4.71
C LYS A 45 -3.70 -7.85 -4.98
N ALA A 46 -4.57 -8.18 -5.90
CA ALA A 46 -4.97 -9.56 -6.16
C ALA A 46 -3.94 -10.28 -7.04
N VAL A 47 -3.16 -11.19 -6.45
CA VAL A 47 -2.06 -11.90 -7.12
C VAL A 47 -2.54 -12.62 -8.38
N GLY A 48 -3.63 -13.40 -8.28
CA GLY A 48 -4.19 -14.15 -9.43
C GLY A 48 -4.68 -13.24 -10.56
N GLU A 49 -5.35 -12.13 -10.24
CA GLU A 49 -5.78 -11.15 -11.23
C GLU A 49 -4.60 -10.47 -11.92
N SER A 50 -3.52 -10.22 -11.20
CA SER A 50 -2.34 -9.56 -11.76
C SER A 50 -1.72 -10.34 -12.91
N VAL A 51 -1.81 -11.67 -12.88
CA VAL A 51 -1.32 -12.54 -13.97
C VAL A 51 -2.19 -12.40 -15.22
N GLN A 52 -3.49 -12.15 -15.05
CA GLN A 52 -4.43 -12.00 -16.17
C GLN A 52 -4.43 -10.57 -16.73
N LYS A 53 -4.16 -9.57 -15.88
CA LYS A 53 -4.23 -8.14 -16.21
C LYS A 53 -2.94 -7.40 -15.83
N PRO A 54 -1.77 -7.82 -16.34
CA PRO A 54 -0.49 -7.25 -15.88
C PRO A 54 -0.36 -5.76 -16.18
N LEU A 55 -0.83 -5.27 -17.33
CA LEU A 55 -0.71 -3.87 -17.70
C LEU A 55 -1.49 -2.95 -16.75
N GLU A 56 -2.69 -3.35 -16.36
CA GLU A 56 -3.51 -2.61 -15.39
C GLU A 56 -2.81 -2.51 -14.03
N TYR A 57 -2.16 -3.60 -13.59
CA TYR A 57 -1.39 -3.62 -12.34
C TYR A 57 -0.16 -2.72 -12.41
N TYR A 58 0.61 -2.78 -13.48
CA TYR A 58 1.76 -1.89 -13.66
C TYR A 58 1.31 -0.43 -13.78
N HIS A 59 0.29 -0.15 -14.56
CA HIS A 59 -0.22 1.21 -14.74
C HIS A 59 -0.74 1.78 -13.41
N ASN A 60 -1.64 1.07 -12.74
CA ASN A 60 -2.22 1.56 -11.50
C ASN A 60 -1.17 1.71 -10.39
N ASN A 61 -0.40 0.67 -10.13
CA ASN A 61 0.48 0.64 -8.98
C ASN A 61 1.73 1.50 -9.17
N ILE A 62 2.40 1.40 -10.34
CA ILE A 62 3.63 2.13 -10.59
C ILE A 62 3.34 3.58 -10.98
N THR A 63 2.52 3.81 -12.02
CA THR A 63 2.23 5.17 -12.45
C THR A 63 1.54 5.97 -11.35
N GLY A 64 0.59 5.38 -10.62
CA GLY A 64 -0.08 6.04 -9.49
C GLY A 64 0.89 6.44 -8.39
N THR A 65 1.83 5.55 -8.00
CA THR A 65 2.84 5.89 -7.00
C THR A 65 3.82 6.95 -7.49
N LEU A 66 4.24 6.91 -8.76
CA LEU A 66 5.09 7.94 -9.34
C LEU A 66 4.41 9.32 -9.33
N LEU A 67 3.12 9.37 -9.71
CA LEU A 67 2.32 10.59 -9.64
C LEU A 67 2.20 11.14 -8.21
N LEU A 68 1.94 10.26 -7.25
CA LEU A 68 1.86 10.63 -5.84
C LEU A 68 3.19 11.22 -5.36
N CYS A 69 4.33 10.56 -5.62
CA CYS A 69 5.64 11.04 -5.23
C CYS A 69 5.99 12.38 -5.88
N ASP A 70 5.63 12.57 -7.16
CA ASP A 70 5.85 13.83 -7.86
C ASP A 70 5.03 14.98 -7.25
N VAL A 71 3.76 14.74 -6.93
CA VAL A 71 2.90 15.72 -6.25
C VAL A 71 3.45 16.00 -4.83
N MET A 72 3.80 14.98 -4.06
CA MET A 72 4.41 15.12 -2.74
C MET A 72 5.63 16.02 -2.79
N ARG A 73 6.56 15.74 -3.74
CA ARG A 73 7.77 16.55 -3.95
C ARG A 73 7.44 18.01 -4.24
N ASN A 74 6.48 18.27 -5.13
CA ASN A 74 6.10 19.63 -5.54
C ASN A 74 5.46 20.42 -4.40
N HIS A 75 4.87 19.75 -3.41
CA HIS A 75 4.31 20.35 -2.20
C HIS A 75 5.25 20.29 -0.98
N GLY A 76 6.50 19.85 -1.16
CA GLY A 76 7.51 19.80 -0.08
C GLY A 76 7.28 18.69 0.95
N VAL A 77 6.42 17.71 0.65
CA VAL A 77 6.14 16.56 1.53
C VAL A 77 7.04 15.39 1.11
N LYS A 78 7.96 15.00 1.98
CA LYS A 78 8.99 14.01 1.69
C LYS A 78 8.99 12.81 2.65
N ASN A 79 7.92 12.63 3.43
CA ASN A 79 7.78 11.50 4.35
C ASN A 79 6.74 10.51 3.80
N ILE A 80 7.17 9.29 3.46
CA ILE A 80 6.29 8.27 2.91
C ILE A 80 6.48 6.93 3.62
N VAL A 81 5.37 6.33 4.01
CA VAL A 81 5.29 4.93 4.45
C VAL A 81 4.62 4.14 3.33
N PHE A 82 5.35 3.24 2.72
CA PHE A 82 4.85 2.45 1.59
C PHE A 82 4.45 1.05 2.02
N SER A 83 3.21 0.67 1.70
CA SER A 83 2.72 -0.70 1.85
C SER A 83 3.32 -1.59 0.77
N SER A 84 4.46 -2.20 1.09
CA SER A 84 5.04 -3.27 0.29
C SER A 84 4.42 -4.62 0.65
N SER A 85 5.04 -5.72 0.28
CA SER A 85 4.52 -7.07 0.49
C SER A 85 5.64 -8.08 0.66
N ALA A 86 5.41 -9.11 1.46
CA ALA A 86 6.30 -10.26 1.55
C ALA A 86 6.51 -10.99 0.23
N THR A 87 5.65 -10.78 -0.78
CA THR A 87 5.83 -11.33 -2.13
C THR A 87 7.13 -10.89 -2.81
N VAL A 88 7.79 -9.81 -2.33
CA VAL A 88 9.10 -9.38 -2.83
C VAL A 88 10.22 -10.36 -2.49
N TYR A 89 10.04 -11.21 -1.51
CA TYR A 89 11.00 -12.26 -1.17
C TYR A 89 10.95 -13.44 -2.15
N GLY A 90 9.84 -13.60 -2.91
CA GLY A 90 9.67 -14.75 -3.82
C GLY A 90 9.88 -16.08 -3.10
N ASP A 91 10.78 -16.92 -3.65
CA ASP A 91 11.32 -18.06 -2.93
C ASP A 91 12.41 -17.57 -1.98
N PRO A 92 12.17 -17.55 -0.65
CA PRO A 92 13.10 -16.93 0.29
C PRO A 92 14.39 -17.74 0.41
N ALA A 93 15.53 -17.04 0.52
CA ALA A 93 16.84 -17.68 0.66
C ALA A 93 16.99 -18.45 1.99
N PHE A 94 16.22 -18.08 3.00
CA PHE A 94 16.20 -18.73 4.32
C PHE A 94 14.88 -18.50 5.06
N VAL A 95 14.63 -19.36 6.05
CA VAL A 95 13.45 -19.31 6.94
C VAL A 95 13.93 -19.45 8.39
N PRO A 96 13.44 -18.64 9.34
CA PRO A 96 12.41 -17.60 9.20
C PRO A 96 12.91 -16.40 8.39
N ILE A 97 11.99 -15.78 7.63
CA ILE A 97 12.31 -14.61 6.82
C ILE A 97 12.48 -13.39 7.72
N THR A 98 13.59 -12.68 7.54
CA THR A 98 13.85 -11.38 8.16
C THR A 98 14.01 -10.31 7.09
N GLU A 99 14.14 -9.05 7.49
CA GLU A 99 14.37 -7.93 6.57
C GLU A 99 15.70 -8.05 5.79
N GLU A 100 16.65 -8.80 6.32
CA GLU A 100 17.95 -9.10 5.69
C GLU A 100 17.82 -10.13 4.56
N CYS A 101 16.70 -10.86 4.49
CA CYS A 101 16.47 -11.81 3.40
C CYS A 101 16.47 -11.07 2.06
N PRO A 102 17.30 -11.47 1.11
CA PRO A 102 17.36 -10.81 -0.19
C PRO A 102 16.03 -10.96 -0.94
N LYS A 103 15.74 -10.01 -1.82
CA LYS A 103 14.62 -10.15 -2.75
C LYS A 103 14.87 -11.34 -3.66
N GLY A 104 13.89 -12.23 -3.74
CA GLY A 104 13.97 -13.45 -4.54
C GLY A 104 13.38 -13.30 -5.94
N LYS A 105 13.24 -14.43 -6.63
CA LYS A 105 12.58 -14.49 -7.93
C LYS A 105 11.07 -14.30 -7.74
N ILE A 106 10.57 -13.16 -8.18
CA ILE A 106 9.15 -12.83 -8.08
C ILE A 106 8.39 -13.53 -9.21
N THR A 107 7.27 -14.15 -8.87
CA THR A 107 6.52 -15.04 -9.78
C THR A 107 5.25 -14.43 -10.36
N ASN A 108 4.91 -13.20 -9.96
CA ASN A 108 3.67 -12.56 -10.40
C ASN A 108 3.82 -11.03 -10.56
N PRO A 109 3.01 -10.41 -11.44
CA PRO A 109 3.07 -8.96 -11.68
C PRO A 109 2.80 -8.10 -10.45
N TYR A 110 1.88 -8.49 -9.56
CA TYR A 110 1.65 -7.76 -8.31
C TYR A 110 2.93 -7.65 -7.46
N GLY A 111 3.56 -8.78 -7.16
CA GLY A 111 4.82 -8.79 -6.42
C GLY A 111 5.92 -8.00 -7.13
N GLN A 112 5.95 -8.07 -8.47
CA GLN A 112 6.88 -7.30 -9.28
C GLN A 112 6.65 -5.79 -9.13
N THR A 113 5.40 -5.31 -9.14
CA THR A 113 5.11 -3.89 -8.90
C THR A 113 5.62 -3.45 -7.53
N LYS A 114 5.44 -4.25 -6.48
CA LYS A 114 5.92 -3.94 -5.13
C LYS A 114 7.45 -3.87 -5.07
N SER A 115 8.14 -4.83 -5.68
CA SER A 115 9.61 -4.85 -5.73
C SER A 115 10.18 -3.66 -6.50
N MET A 116 9.60 -3.30 -7.64
CA MET A 116 10.00 -2.14 -8.42
C MET A 116 9.78 -0.84 -7.66
N LEU A 117 8.65 -0.70 -6.98
CA LEU A 117 8.34 0.49 -6.17
C LEU A 117 9.27 0.64 -4.96
N GLU A 118 9.67 -0.47 -4.31
CA GLU A 118 10.71 -0.40 -3.29
C GLU A 118 12.03 0.17 -3.84
N GLN A 119 12.43 -0.26 -5.05
CA GLN A 119 13.64 0.27 -5.69
C GLN A 119 13.47 1.75 -6.04
N ILE A 120 12.37 2.13 -6.67
CA ILE A 120 12.07 3.52 -7.04
C ILE A 120 12.11 4.45 -5.82
N LEU A 121 11.47 4.04 -4.72
CA LEU A 121 11.46 4.84 -3.49
C LEU A 121 12.84 4.91 -2.82
N THR A 122 13.63 3.84 -2.91
CA THR A 122 15.02 3.84 -2.46
C THR A 122 15.86 4.81 -3.29
N ASP A 123 15.74 4.77 -4.60
CA ASP A 123 16.46 5.67 -5.52
C ASP A 123 16.05 7.13 -5.29
N LEU A 124 14.78 7.38 -4.97
CA LEU A 124 14.28 8.71 -4.63
C LEU A 124 14.97 9.26 -3.38
N HIS A 125 15.13 8.44 -2.32
CA HIS A 125 15.89 8.81 -1.12
C HIS A 125 17.37 9.01 -1.42
N VAL A 126 17.99 8.17 -2.24
CA VAL A 126 19.40 8.31 -2.62
C VAL A 126 19.64 9.62 -3.39
N ALA A 127 18.72 9.99 -4.28
CA ALA A 127 18.80 11.22 -5.07
C ALA A 127 18.56 12.48 -4.22
N ASP A 128 17.72 12.38 -3.20
CA ASP A 128 17.35 13.47 -2.30
C ASP A 128 17.18 12.92 -0.86
N PRO A 129 18.23 13.03 -0.02
CA PRO A 129 18.23 12.49 1.35
C PRO A 129 17.20 13.10 2.30
N GLU A 130 16.50 14.16 1.92
CA GLU A 130 15.38 14.69 2.70
C GLU A 130 14.13 13.77 2.65
N TRP A 131 14.06 12.86 1.67
CA TRP A 131 13.02 11.85 1.66
C TRP A 131 13.22 10.84 2.78
N ASN A 132 12.20 10.69 3.60
CA ASN A 132 12.10 9.62 4.60
C ASN A 132 11.16 8.54 4.07
N VAL A 133 11.72 7.40 3.71
CA VAL A 133 10.99 6.29 3.11
C VAL A 133 10.97 5.11 4.08
N VAL A 134 9.78 4.65 4.44
CA VAL A 134 9.58 3.43 5.21
C VAL A 134 8.89 2.39 4.32
N LEU A 135 9.49 1.22 4.16
CA LEU A 135 8.98 0.11 3.36
C LEU A 135 8.45 -0.98 4.28
N LEU A 136 7.14 -1.19 4.31
CA LEU A 136 6.51 -2.21 5.16
C LEU A 136 6.16 -3.45 4.33
N ARG A 137 6.92 -4.54 4.51
CA ARG A 137 6.70 -5.82 3.81
C ARG A 137 5.69 -6.66 4.59
N TYR A 138 4.41 -6.42 4.33
CA TYR A 138 3.34 -7.18 4.97
C TYR A 138 3.31 -8.63 4.47
N PHE A 139 3.19 -9.55 5.42
CA PHE A 139 2.66 -10.89 5.18
C PHE A 139 1.12 -10.82 5.10
N ASN A 140 0.42 -11.86 5.51
CA ASN A 140 -1.05 -11.83 5.59
C ASN A 140 -1.45 -11.33 6.99
N PRO A 141 -1.78 -10.05 7.16
CA PRO A 141 -2.22 -9.55 8.46
C PRO A 141 -3.55 -10.18 8.82
N ILE A 142 -3.68 -10.60 10.07
CA ILE A 142 -4.91 -11.14 10.64
C ILE A 142 -5.34 -10.25 11.80
N GLY A 143 -6.63 -10.13 11.99
CA GLY A 143 -7.20 -9.39 13.10
C GLY A 143 -8.33 -8.46 12.68
N ALA A 144 -9.06 -8.00 13.69
CA ALA A 144 -10.10 -7.01 13.57
C ALA A 144 -10.02 -6.07 14.78
N HIS A 145 -10.70 -4.94 14.70
CA HIS A 145 -10.80 -4.03 15.85
C HIS A 145 -11.59 -4.71 16.98
N GLU A 146 -11.17 -4.55 18.22
CA GLU A 146 -11.76 -5.18 19.41
C GLU A 146 -13.28 -4.96 19.56
N SER A 147 -13.80 -3.85 19.04
CA SER A 147 -15.25 -3.57 19.02
C SER A 147 -16.05 -4.50 18.11
N GLY A 148 -15.42 -5.32 17.26
CA GLY A 148 -16.04 -6.13 16.23
C GLY A 148 -16.71 -5.34 15.09
N ARG A 149 -16.58 -4.01 15.06
CA ARG A 149 -17.25 -3.13 14.10
C ARG A 149 -16.43 -2.80 12.87
N ILE A 150 -15.11 -3.01 12.93
CA ILE A 150 -14.17 -2.80 11.83
C ILE A 150 -13.30 -4.05 11.70
N GLY A 151 -13.24 -4.59 10.49
CA GLY A 151 -12.44 -5.74 10.12
C GLY A 151 -12.39 -5.88 8.61
N GLU A 152 -11.98 -7.02 8.11
CA GLU A 152 -11.97 -7.33 6.69
C GLU A 152 -13.43 -7.49 6.19
N ASP A 153 -13.73 -6.85 5.05
CA ASP A 153 -15.06 -6.90 4.39
C ASP A 153 -14.87 -7.08 2.87
N PRO A 154 -14.35 -8.24 2.43
CA PRO A 154 -14.02 -8.47 1.03
C PRO A 154 -15.27 -8.58 0.17
N GLN A 155 -15.23 -8.01 -1.05
CA GLN A 155 -16.29 -8.12 -2.05
C GLN A 155 -16.20 -9.41 -2.88
N GLY A 156 -15.36 -10.35 -2.49
CA GLY A 156 -15.12 -11.63 -3.16
C GLY A 156 -14.47 -12.64 -2.23
N ILE A 157 -13.63 -13.53 -2.78
CA ILE A 157 -12.91 -14.52 -1.97
C ILE A 157 -11.95 -13.79 -1.04
N PRO A 158 -12.03 -14.01 0.29
CA PRO A 158 -11.12 -13.38 1.25
C PRO A 158 -9.67 -13.67 0.93
N GLY A 159 -8.82 -12.62 0.97
CA GLY A 159 -7.39 -12.76 0.75
C GLY A 159 -6.59 -13.14 2.00
N SER A 160 -7.24 -13.21 3.17
CA SER A 160 -6.61 -13.55 4.45
C SER A 160 -7.30 -14.72 5.14
N TYR A 161 -6.54 -15.41 6.00
CA TYR A 161 -7.07 -16.52 6.83
C TYR A 161 -8.07 -16.10 7.91
N THR A 162 -8.27 -14.81 8.12
CA THR A 162 -9.19 -14.28 9.14
C THR A 162 -10.62 -14.78 8.96
N HIS A 163 -11.05 -14.94 7.70
CA HIS A 163 -12.39 -15.44 7.36
C HIS A 163 -12.56 -16.95 7.56
N LEU A 164 -11.51 -17.74 7.37
CA LEU A 164 -11.60 -19.21 7.47
C LEU A 164 -11.80 -19.67 8.92
N ARG A 165 -11.32 -18.92 9.91
CA ARG A 165 -11.48 -19.27 11.33
C ARG A 165 -12.81 -18.83 11.93
N ALA A 166 -13.53 -17.90 11.34
CA ALA A 166 -14.83 -17.45 11.83
C ALA A 166 -15.96 -18.47 11.59
N HIS A 167 -15.73 -19.48 10.74
CA HIS A 167 -16.71 -20.54 10.43
C HIS A 167 -16.41 -21.89 11.10
N GLU A 168 -15.30 -22.01 11.86
CA GLU A 168 -14.92 -23.25 12.54
C GLU A 168 -15.23 -23.24 14.07
N THR A 169 -15.89 -22.21 14.57
CA THR A 169 -16.41 -22.10 15.93
C THR A 169 -17.92 -21.89 15.89
#